data_38db8f728b5dcdf3b77a84dd09a604cd
#
_entry.id   38db8f728b5dcdf3b77a84dd09a604cd
#
_cell.length_a   1.000
_cell.length_b   1.000
_cell.length_c   1.000
_cell.angle_alpha   90.00
_cell.angle_beta   90.00
_cell.angle_gamma   90.00
#
_symmetry.space_group_name_H-M   'P 1'
#
loop_
_entity.id
_entity.type
_entity.pdbx_description
1 polymer ?
#
loop_
_entity_poly.entity_id
_entity_poly.type
_entity_poly.pdbx_seq_one_letter_code
_entity_poly.pdbx_strand_id
1 'polypeptide(L)'
;MRNRKLIAFVLIMISAVAFAFAGGSKEEAASSSGRPVLRVAMECGYAPYNWTQPTDANGAVPIADSPDYAYGYDVMMAKLIAEEIGYDLEIVRLDWDSLVPAVQSGTVDCAIAGQSITSDRLQMVDFTSPYYYATVVCLANNDSPYANAKGVADLEGATCTSQLGTIWYDVCLPQIPNANILPAQDSAPAMLVALNSRRCDIVCTDMPTAQAALMVYPDMTLLDFSTGDDDFAVSEEEINIGISVRKGNTELLDAMNSVLSTLTVDDFNRMMDEAIQVQPLNQ
;
A
#
# COMPACT_ATOMS: atom_id res chain seq x y z
N MET A 1 -83.51 -43.13 6.03
CA MET A 1 -82.75 -44.24 5.40
C MET A 1 -81.36 -43.78 5.08
N ARG A 2 -80.47 -44.40 5.74
CA ARG A 2 -79.12 -44.81 5.51
C ARG A 2 -78.00 -43.75 5.50
N ASN A 3 -77.41 -43.57 6.68
CA ASN A 3 -76.18 -42.91 7.00
C ASN A 3 -74.97 -43.56 6.32
N ARG A 4 -74.09 -42.74 5.77
CA ARG A 4 -72.69 -43.16 5.58
C ARG A 4 -71.75 -42.10 6.19
N LYS A 5 -71.11 -42.54 7.27
CA LYS A 5 -70.05 -41.81 7.97
C LYS A 5 -68.80 -41.86 7.13
N LEU A 6 -68.22 -40.69 6.78
CA LEU A 6 -66.90 -40.60 6.29
C LEU A 6 -66.00 -40.14 7.43
N ILE A 7 -65.05 -40.99 7.78
CA ILE A 7 -63.99 -40.70 8.76
C ILE A 7 -62.88 -39.98 7.98
N ALA A 8 -62.65 -38.74 8.29
CA ALA A 8 -61.48 -37.98 7.78
C ALA A 8 -60.31 -38.19 8.77
N PHE A 9 -59.23 -38.82 8.29
CA PHE A 9 -57.95 -38.88 8.98
C PHE A 9 -57.22 -37.53 8.82
N VAL A 10 -57.07 -36.83 9.94
CA VAL A 10 -56.21 -35.62 9.99
C VAL A 10 -54.80 -36.09 10.34
N LEU A 11 -53.92 -36.02 9.34
CA LEU A 11 -52.48 -36.21 9.54
C LEU A 11 -51.91 -34.87 10.02
N ILE A 12 -51.52 -34.80 11.28
CA ILE A 12 -50.77 -33.67 11.83
C ILE A 12 -49.31 -33.83 11.42
N MET A 13 -48.85 -33.09 10.44
CA MET A 13 -47.43 -32.92 10.14
C MET A 13 -46.84 -31.92 11.13
N ILE A 14 -46.07 -32.39 12.08
CA ILE A 14 -45.24 -31.56 12.94
C ILE A 14 -43.98 -31.15 12.12
N SER A 15 -44.02 -29.93 11.59
CA SER A 15 -42.84 -29.31 11.00
C SER A 15 -41.89 -28.83 12.10
N ALA A 16 -40.84 -29.60 12.36
CA ALA A 16 -39.73 -29.13 13.20
C ALA A 16 -38.97 -28.04 12.43
N VAL A 17 -39.19 -26.79 12.79
CA VAL A 17 -38.35 -25.66 12.32
C VAL A 17 -37.04 -25.72 13.10
N ALA A 18 -36.03 -26.30 12.49
CA ALA A 18 -34.68 -26.18 12.95
C ALA A 18 -34.21 -24.72 12.64
N PHE A 19 -34.11 -23.91 13.70
CA PHE A 19 -33.36 -22.67 13.63
C PHE A 19 -31.86 -23.02 13.46
N ALA A 20 -31.41 -23.07 12.22
CA ALA A 20 -29.98 -23.00 11.94
C ALA A 20 -29.49 -21.59 12.30
N PHE A 21 -28.77 -21.45 13.40
CA PHE A 21 -27.92 -20.33 13.65
C PHE A 21 -26.84 -20.38 12.56
N ALA A 22 -27.05 -19.62 11.47
CA ALA A 22 -26.01 -19.33 10.52
C ALA A 22 -25.08 -18.32 11.20
N GLY A 23 -24.09 -18.85 11.93
CA GLY A 23 -22.85 -18.12 12.15
C GLY A 23 -22.27 -17.90 10.76
N GLY A 24 -22.21 -16.65 10.32
CA GLY A 24 -21.58 -16.29 9.06
C GLY A 24 -20.08 -16.55 9.14
N SER A 25 -19.68 -17.77 8.82
CA SER A 25 -18.35 -18.03 8.32
C SER A 25 -18.30 -17.34 6.95
N LYS A 26 -17.44 -16.33 6.78
CA LYS A 26 -17.06 -15.82 5.45
C LYS A 26 -16.68 -17.06 4.63
N GLU A 27 -17.38 -17.31 3.53
CA GLU A 27 -16.88 -18.23 2.50
C GLU A 27 -15.55 -17.63 2.03
N GLU A 28 -14.46 -18.31 2.36
CA GLU A 28 -13.18 -18.07 1.71
C GLU A 28 -13.40 -18.30 0.21
N ALA A 29 -13.08 -17.31 -0.61
CA ALA A 29 -13.13 -17.45 -2.05
C ALA A 29 -12.16 -18.57 -2.44
N ALA A 30 -12.69 -19.75 -2.74
CA ALA A 30 -11.88 -20.87 -3.21
C ALA A 30 -11.45 -20.59 -4.66
N SER A 31 -10.14 -20.57 -4.90
CA SER A 31 -9.58 -20.43 -6.22
C SER A 31 -9.82 -21.69 -7.06
N SER A 32 -9.59 -21.60 -8.37
CA SER A 32 -9.62 -22.75 -9.29
C SER A 32 -8.57 -23.82 -8.98
N SER A 33 -7.54 -23.49 -8.20
CA SER A 33 -6.45 -24.37 -7.76
C SER A 33 -6.79 -25.17 -6.49
N GLY A 34 -7.83 -24.77 -5.73
CA GLY A 34 -8.17 -25.31 -4.42
C GLY A 34 -7.30 -24.78 -3.29
N ARG A 35 -6.42 -23.79 -3.53
CA ARG A 35 -5.64 -23.06 -2.52
C ARG A 35 -6.51 -21.93 -1.96
N PRO A 36 -6.30 -21.51 -0.71
CA PRO A 36 -6.92 -20.28 -0.19
C PRO A 36 -6.40 -19.07 -0.99
N VAL A 37 -7.19 -17.99 -1.02
CA VAL A 37 -6.83 -16.76 -1.72
C VAL A 37 -6.33 -15.73 -0.72
N LEU A 38 -5.16 -15.14 -0.98
CA LEU A 38 -4.63 -13.97 -0.27
C LEU A 38 -5.06 -12.71 -1.02
N ARG A 39 -5.97 -11.94 -0.42
CA ARG A 39 -6.46 -10.69 -0.98
C ARG A 39 -5.60 -9.54 -0.48
N VAL A 40 -4.82 -8.95 -1.38
CA VAL A 40 -3.84 -7.90 -1.09
C VAL A 40 -4.32 -6.58 -1.66
N ALA A 41 -4.50 -5.57 -0.79
CA ALA A 41 -4.83 -4.22 -1.22
C ALA A 41 -3.57 -3.41 -1.54
N MET A 42 -3.63 -2.61 -2.61
CA MET A 42 -2.64 -1.60 -2.99
C MET A 42 -3.29 -0.55 -3.89
N GLU A 43 -2.63 0.61 -4.10
CA GLU A 43 -3.18 1.69 -4.93
C GLU A 43 -3.15 1.35 -6.43
N CYS A 44 -2.19 0.54 -6.87
CA CYS A 44 -1.88 0.28 -8.28
C CYS A 44 -1.63 1.57 -9.09
N GLY A 45 -1.12 2.60 -8.43
CA GLY A 45 -0.82 3.91 -8.99
C GLY A 45 0.42 4.56 -8.37
N TYR A 46 1.24 3.81 -7.65
CA TYR A 46 2.37 4.28 -6.85
C TYR A 46 3.68 3.59 -7.30
N ALA A 47 4.22 3.96 -8.47
CA ALA A 47 5.53 3.47 -8.92
C ALA A 47 6.65 4.05 -8.03
N PRO A 48 7.72 3.27 -7.72
CA PRO A 48 8.00 1.92 -8.19
C PRO A 48 7.40 0.80 -7.31
N TYR A 49 6.65 1.14 -6.27
CA TYR A 49 6.05 0.16 -5.35
C TYR A 49 4.97 -0.68 -6.04
N ASN A 50 3.98 -0.04 -6.63
CA ASN A 50 2.89 -0.72 -7.33
C ASN A 50 2.26 0.19 -8.40
N TRP A 51 2.03 -0.34 -9.61
CA TRP A 51 1.39 0.39 -10.71
C TRP A 51 0.52 -0.51 -11.57
N THR A 52 -0.36 0.13 -12.34
CA THR A 52 -1.22 -0.54 -13.33
C THR A 52 -0.54 -0.61 -14.69
N GLN A 53 -0.67 -1.73 -15.38
CA GLN A 53 -0.25 -1.92 -16.76
C GLN A 53 -1.26 -2.77 -17.56
N PRO A 54 -1.31 -2.65 -18.91
CA PRO A 54 -2.35 -3.29 -19.73
C PRO A 54 -2.08 -4.78 -20.01
N THR A 55 -0.90 -5.30 -19.66
CA THR A 55 -0.48 -6.67 -19.95
C THR A 55 0.15 -7.35 -18.74
N ASP A 56 0.31 -8.66 -18.81
CA ASP A 56 1.00 -9.50 -17.84
C ASP A 56 2.54 -9.44 -17.94
N ALA A 57 3.09 -8.49 -18.71
CA ALA A 57 4.54 -8.32 -18.85
C ALA A 57 5.23 -8.24 -17.49
N ASN A 58 6.47 -8.72 -17.42
CA ASN A 58 7.29 -8.82 -16.20
C ASN A 58 6.66 -9.74 -15.11
N GLY A 59 5.62 -10.50 -15.44
CA GLY A 59 4.90 -11.33 -14.48
C GLY A 59 3.92 -10.56 -13.61
N ALA A 60 3.36 -9.48 -14.14
CA ALA A 60 2.29 -8.71 -13.50
C ALA A 60 1.07 -9.60 -13.20
N VAL A 61 0.35 -9.23 -12.15
CA VAL A 61 -0.79 -9.96 -11.60
C VAL A 61 -2.08 -9.26 -12.00
N PRO A 62 -3.14 -9.98 -12.43
CA PRO A 62 -4.44 -9.37 -12.70
C PRO A 62 -4.96 -8.59 -11.49
N ILE A 63 -5.52 -7.40 -11.73
CA ILE A 63 -6.23 -6.63 -10.71
C ILE A 63 -7.68 -7.11 -10.67
N ALA A 64 -8.20 -7.43 -9.49
CA ALA A 64 -9.59 -7.84 -9.31
C ALA A 64 -10.56 -6.81 -9.91
N ASP A 65 -11.58 -7.29 -10.58
CA ASP A 65 -12.62 -6.46 -11.24
C ASP A 65 -12.07 -5.44 -12.26
N SER A 66 -10.87 -5.67 -12.82
CA SER A 66 -10.24 -4.81 -13.82
C SER A 66 -9.70 -5.64 -15.00
N PRO A 67 -9.65 -5.10 -16.22
CA PRO A 67 -8.96 -5.74 -17.34
C PRO A 67 -7.44 -5.60 -17.25
N ASP A 68 -6.93 -4.80 -16.33
CA ASP A 68 -5.53 -4.43 -16.19
C ASP A 68 -4.79 -5.33 -15.19
N TYR A 69 -3.47 -5.17 -15.13
CA TYR A 69 -2.55 -5.91 -14.29
C TYR A 69 -1.80 -4.96 -13.36
N ALA A 70 -1.44 -5.44 -12.18
CA ALA A 70 -0.56 -4.75 -11.25
C ALA A 70 0.86 -5.30 -11.35
N TYR A 71 1.85 -4.42 -11.30
CA TYR A 71 3.25 -4.76 -11.13
C TYR A 71 3.96 -3.75 -10.22
N GLY A 72 5.19 -4.06 -9.83
CA GLY A 72 6.04 -3.26 -8.95
C GLY A 72 6.57 -4.05 -7.78
N TYR A 73 7.32 -3.37 -6.93
CA TYR A 73 7.99 -3.96 -5.76
C TYR A 73 7.00 -4.68 -4.83
N ASP A 74 5.87 -4.03 -4.52
CA ASP A 74 4.83 -4.59 -3.65
C ASP A 74 4.18 -5.84 -4.26
N VAL A 75 4.00 -5.85 -5.58
CA VAL A 75 3.44 -7.02 -6.29
C VAL A 75 4.44 -8.17 -6.30
N MET A 76 5.73 -7.89 -6.48
CA MET A 76 6.79 -8.90 -6.39
C MET A 76 6.82 -9.52 -5.00
N MET A 77 6.72 -8.69 -3.94
CA MET A 77 6.67 -9.15 -2.56
C MET A 77 5.38 -9.94 -2.27
N ALA A 78 4.23 -9.48 -2.74
CA ALA A 78 2.95 -10.17 -2.58
C ALA A 78 2.97 -11.57 -3.23
N LYS A 79 3.55 -11.70 -4.43
CA LYS A 79 3.72 -12.97 -5.13
C LYS A 79 4.60 -13.93 -4.34
N LEU A 80 5.76 -13.45 -3.88
CA LEU A 80 6.70 -14.25 -3.09
C LEU A 80 6.02 -14.78 -1.83
N ILE A 81 5.37 -13.89 -1.07
CA ILE A 81 4.68 -14.28 0.17
C ILE A 81 3.55 -15.27 -0.12
N ALA A 82 2.66 -14.98 -1.07
CA ALA A 82 1.53 -15.86 -1.37
C ALA A 82 1.98 -17.26 -1.80
N GLU A 83 3.05 -17.36 -2.60
CA GLU A 83 3.63 -18.64 -3.03
C GLU A 83 4.15 -19.44 -1.85
N GLU A 84 4.98 -18.82 -0.99
CA GLU A 84 5.61 -19.46 0.14
C GLU A 84 4.63 -19.92 1.23
N ILE A 85 3.56 -19.13 1.47
CA ILE A 85 2.53 -19.53 2.46
C ILE A 85 1.43 -20.43 1.85
N GLY A 86 1.50 -20.74 0.55
CA GLY A 86 0.59 -21.68 -0.12
C GLY A 86 -0.76 -21.11 -0.51
N TYR A 87 -0.85 -19.81 -0.79
CA TYR A 87 -2.06 -19.10 -1.22
C TYR A 87 -2.02 -18.77 -2.71
N ASP A 88 -3.19 -18.57 -3.31
CA ASP A 88 -3.32 -17.87 -4.59
C ASP A 88 -3.44 -16.37 -4.32
N LEU A 89 -2.83 -15.54 -5.16
CA LEU A 89 -2.80 -14.10 -4.99
C LEU A 89 -3.95 -13.41 -5.72
N GLU A 90 -4.68 -12.53 -5.04
CA GLU A 90 -5.62 -11.59 -5.63
C GLU A 90 -5.24 -10.15 -5.27
N ILE A 91 -4.97 -9.32 -6.27
CA ILE A 91 -4.68 -7.89 -6.07
C ILE A 91 -5.99 -7.10 -6.12
N VAL A 92 -6.25 -6.32 -5.06
CA VAL A 92 -7.42 -5.44 -4.93
C VAL A 92 -6.94 -3.99 -4.97
N ARG A 93 -7.34 -3.25 -6.02
CA ARG A 93 -7.01 -1.83 -6.13
C ARG A 93 -7.93 -0.99 -5.26
N LEU A 94 -7.35 -0.17 -4.38
CA LEU A 94 -8.06 0.78 -3.51
C LEU A 94 -7.31 2.10 -3.45
N ASP A 95 -8.04 3.18 -3.17
CA ASP A 95 -7.43 4.48 -2.88
C ASP A 95 -6.65 4.42 -1.57
N TRP A 96 -5.61 5.24 -1.42
CA TRP A 96 -4.69 5.25 -0.30
C TRP A 96 -5.37 5.27 1.07
N ASP A 97 -6.31 6.17 1.27
CA ASP A 97 -7.05 6.34 2.54
C ASP A 97 -8.02 5.20 2.86
N SER A 98 -8.30 4.34 1.88
CA SER A 98 -9.16 3.16 2.01
C SER A 98 -8.41 1.89 2.43
N LEU A 99 -7.07 1.86 2.34
CA LEU A 99 -6.26 0.65 2.59
C LEU A 99 -6.42 0.14 4.02
N VAL A 100 -6.12 0.97 5.03
CA VAL A 100 -6.23 0.59 6.45
C VAL A 100 -7.67 0.22 6.83
N PRO A 101 -8.71 0.99 6.48
CA PRO A 101 -10.10 0.59 6.70
C PRO A 101 -10.49 -0.76 6.07
N ALA A 102 -10.00 -1.08 4.88
CA ALA A 102 -10.28 -2.36 4.22
C ALA A 102 -9.64 -3.54 4.94
N VAL A 103 -8.41 -3.39 5.46
CA VAL A 103 -7.73 -4.38 6.30
C VAL A 103 -8.48 -4.56 7.61
N GLN A 104 -8.87 -3.49 8.29
CA GLN A 104 -9.61 -3.53 9.56
C GLN A 104 -10.95 -4.26 9.44
N SER A 105 -11.71 -3.96 8.39
CA SER A 105 -13.02 -4.59 8.13
C SER A 105 -12.88 -6.05 7.67
N GLY A 106 -11.66 -6.46 7.25
CA GLY A 106 -11.41 -7.75 6.62
C GLY A 106 -12.04 -7.86 5.22
N THR A 107 -12.22 -6.76 4.53
CA THR A 107 -12.55 -6.73 3.10
C THR A 107 -11.40 -7.29 2.28
N VAL A 108 -10.17 -7.05 2.74
CA VAL A 108 -8.93 -7.66 2.26
C VAL A 108 -8.20 -8.31 3.44
N ASP A 109 -7.25 -9.18 3.17
CA ASP A 109 -6.48 -9.88 4.20
C ASP A 109 -5.33 -9.02 4.73
N CYS A 110 -4.70 -8.26 3.82
CA CYS A 110 -3.60 -7.37 4.12
C CYS A 110 -3.51 -6.22 3.12
N ALA A 111 -2.68 -5.22 3.42
CA ALA A 111 -2.24 -4.23 2.43
C ALA A 111 -0.72 -4.24 2.31
N ILE A 112 -0.23 -4.29 1.06
CA ILE A 112 1.18 -4.15 0.67
C ILE A 112 1.24 -2.97 -0.28
N ALA A 113 1.61 -1.80 0.22
CA ALA A 113 1.41 -0.53 -0.47
C ALA A 113 2.41 0.56 -0.06
N GLY A 114 3.65 0.20 0.22
CA GLY A 114 4.66 1.16 0.66
C GLY A 114 4.31 1.88 1.98
N GLN A 115 3.55 1.24 2.88
CA GLN A 115 3.06 1.87 4.10
C GLN A 115 4.12 1.91 5.20
N SER A 116 4.45 3.11 5.70
CA SER A 116 5.27 3.28 6.90
C SER A 116 4.59 2.69 8.15
N ILE A 117 5.37 2.09 9.04
CA ILE A 117 4.91 1.52 10.32
C ILE A 117 4.82 2.66 11.34
N THR A 118 3.74 3.43 11.29
CA THR A 118 3.55 4.55 12.23
C THR A 118 2.79 4.13 13.49
N SER A 119 3.03 4.83 14.60
CA SER A 119 2.32 4.60 15.87
C SER A 119 0.80 4.71 15.72
N ASP A 120 0.31 5.62 14.89
CA ASP A 120 -1.12 5.79 14.65
C ASP A 120 -1.72 4.61 13.87
N ARG A 121 -1.03 4.12 12.85
CA ARG A 121 -1.46 2.93 12.12
C ARG A 121 -1.41 1.67 12.99
N LEU A 122 -0.40 1.54 13.86
CA LEU A 122 -0.29 0.45 14.83
C LEU A 122 -1.45 0.40 15.83
N GLN A 123 -2.18 1.49 16.06
CA GLN A 123 -3.41 1.45 16.86
C GLN A 123 -4.56 0.76 16.11
N MET A 124 -4.54 0.77 14.78
CA MET A 124 -5.64 0.31 13.91
C MET A 124 -5.41 -1.08 13.34
N VAL A 125 -4.17 -1.40 12.96
CA VAL A 125 -3.75 -2.65 12.32
C VAL A 125 -2.46 -3.16 12.97
N ASP A 126 -2.10 -4.41 12.72
CA ASP A 126 -0.77 -4.94 13.02
C ASP A 126 0.10 -4.87 11.75
N PHE A 127 1.42 -4.79 11.93
CA PHE A 127 2.37 -4.78 10.83
C PHE A 127 3.35 -5.95 10.94
N THR A 128 3.79 -6.44 9.79
CA THR A 128 4.93 -7.35 9.71
C THR A 128 6.22 -6.65 10.15
N SER A 129 7.30 -7.40 10.28
CA SER A 129 8.65 -6.85 10.17
C SER A 129 8.78 -6.04 8.88
N PRO A 130 9.67 -5.04 8.84
CA PRO A 130 9.87 -4.26 7.61
C PRO A 130 10.20 -5.15 6.41
N TYR A 131 9.62 -4.85 5.25
CA TYR A 131 9.99 -5.43 3.97
C TYR A 131 10.72 -4.44 3.07
N TYR A 132 10.87 -3.20 3.52
CA TYR A 132 11.74 -2.19 2.93
C TYR A 132 12.15 -1.15 3.97
N TYR A 133 13.35 -0.58 3.80
CA TYR A 133 13.91 0.48 4.64
C TYR A 133 14.07 1.73 3.77
N ALA A 134 13.14 2.67 3.93
CA ALA A 134 13.12 3.88 3.12
C ALA A 134 14.00 4.97 3.73
N THR A 135 14.43 5.92 2.88
CA THR A 135 15.04 7.20 3.29
C THR A 135 14.13 8.32 2.84
N VAL A 136 13.85 9.28 3.70
CA VAL A 136 13.10 10.48 3.34
C VAL A 136 14.00 11.41 2.55
N VAL A 137 13.49 11.92 1.43
CA VAL A 137 14.17 12.86 0.55
C VAL A 137 13.21 13.92 0.06
N CYS A 138 13.72 14.99 -0.55
CA CYS A 138 12.90 15.95 -1.27
C CYS A 138 13.23 15.96 -2.77
N LEU A 139 12.28 16.43 -3.56
CA LEU A 139 12.46 16.80 -4.96
C LEU A 139 12.17 18.27 -5.13
N ALA A 140 12.97 18.95 -5.98
CA ALA A 140 12.75 20.30 -6.45
C ALA A 140 12.89 20.35 -7.98
N ASN A 141 12.41 21.42 -8.64
CA ASN A 141 12.77 21.65 -10.03
C ASN A 141 14.20 22.19 -10.13
N ASN A 142 14.94 21.85 -11.19
CA ASN A 142 16.34 22.24 -11.39
C ASN A 142 16.57 23.76 -11.39
N ASP A 143 15.57 24.55 -11.76
CA ASP A 143 15.59 26.01 -11.75
C ASP A 143 15.02 26.64 -10.47
N SER A 144 14.63 25.82 -9.49
CA SER A 144 14.18 26.28 -8.17
C SER A 144 15.34 26.93 -7.39
N PRO A 145 15.08 27.99 -6.59
CA PRO A 145 16.08 28.52 -5.66
C PRO A 145 16.55 27.48 -4.65
N TYR A 146 15.80 26.42 -4.43
CA TYR A 146 16.10 25.34 -3.50
C TYR A 146 16.84 24.15 -4.13
N ALA A 147 17.11 24.17 -5.45
CA ALA A 147 17.73 23.04 -6.16
C ALA A 147 19.11 22.61 -5.64
N ASN A 148 19.78 23.46 -4.87
CA ASN A 148 21.11 23.20 -4.30
C ASN A 148 21.09 23.13 -2.77
N ALA A 149 19.93 22.99 -2.14
CA ALA A 149 19.79 22.86 -0.69
C ALA A 149 20.61 21.68 -0.16
N LYS A 150 21.24 21.83 1.01
CA LYS A 150 22.10 20.83 1.64
C LYS A 150 21.56 20.34 2.97
N GLY A 151 20.44 20.91 3.44
CA GLY A 151 19.76 20.57 4.66
C GLY A 151 18.36 21.16 4.70
N VAL A 152 17.61 20.79 5.72
CA VAL A 152 16.23 21.25 5.92
C VAL A 152 16.15 22.76 6.14
N ALA A 153 17.16 23.36 6.80
CA ALA A 153 17.23 24.79 7.00
C ALA A 153 17.34 25.60 5.71
N ASP A 154 18.00 25.05 4.67
CA ASP A 154 18.13 25.72 3.37
C ASP A 154 16.79 25.80 2.62
N LEU A 155 15.76 25.08 3.08
CA LEU A 155 14.42 25.09 2.52
C LEU A 155 13.53 26.20 3.13
N GLU A 156 14.08 27.10 3.93
CA GLU A 156 13.33 28.16 4.62
C GLU A 156 12.41 28.92 3.65
N GLY A 157 11.14 29.03 4.02
CA GLY A 157 10.11 29.76 3.24
C GLY A 157 9.61 29.07 1.99
N ALA A 158 10.05 27.84 1.70
CA ALA A 158 9.61 27.10 0.53
C ALA A 158 8.09 26.86 0.55
N THR A 159 7.48 26.95 -0.64
CA THR A 159 6.13 26.46 -0.87
C THR A 159 6.20 24.96 -1.12
N CYS A 160 5.56 24.14 -0.27
CA CYS A 160 5.71 22.70 -0.29
C CYS A 160 4.39 21.96 -0.13
N THR A 161 4.34 20.74 -0.62
CA THR A 161 3.25 19.79 -0.42
C THR A 161 3.79 18.36 -0.41
N SER A 162 2.96 17.41 -0.02
CA SER A 162 3.22 15.98 -0.16
C SER A 162 1.91 15.20 -0.16
N GLN A 163 1.97 13.86 -0.14
CA GLN A 163 0.79 13.00 -0.13
C GLN A 163 0.11 13.02 1.24
N LEU A 164 -1.22 13.05 1.22
CA LEU A 164 -2.09 13.02 2.39
C LEU A 164 -1.83 11.78 3.26
N GLY A 165 -1.82 11.97 4.59
CA GLY A 165 -1.72 10.85 5.55
C GLY A 165 -0.39 10.10 5.48
N THR A 166 0.67 10.77 5.07
CA THR A 166 2.04 10.25 5.08
C THR A 166 2.91 11.03 6.07
N ILE A 167 3.98 10.39 6.56
CA ILE A 167 4.99 11.07 7.39
C ILE A 167 5.62 12.25 6.64
N TRP A 168 5.68 12.20 5.33
CA TRP A 168 6.24 13.27 4.51
C TRP A 168 5.48 14.57 4.70
N TYR A 169 4.14 14.50 4.67
CA TYR A 169 3.27 15.66 4.85
C TYR A 169 3.13 16.06 6.32
N ASP A 170 2.84 15.08 7.19
CA ASP A 170 2.44 15.33 8.56
C ASP A 170 3.62 15.59 9.51
N VAL A 171 4.80 15.00 9.20
CA VAL A 171 5.99 15.08 10.06
C VAL A 171 7.11 15.88 9.42
N CYS A 172 7.44 15.66 8.14
CA CYS A 172 8.60 16.30 7.51
C CYS A 172 8.35 17.76 7.12
N LEU A 173 7.26 18.06 6.40
CA LEU A 173 6.99 19.43 5.94
C LEU A 173 6.94 20.45 7.10
N PRO A 174 6.35 20.17 8.27
CA PRO A 174 6.34 21.11 9.41
C PRO A 174 7.73 21.45 9.99
N GLN A 175 8.76 20.65 9.67
CA GLN A 175 10.13 20.92 10.13
C GLN A 175 10.85 21.96 9.25
N ILE A 176 10.34 22.24 8.05
CA ILE A 176 10.91 23.27 7.17
C ILE A 176 10.61 24.64 7.74
N PRO A 177 11.66 25.48 8.04
CA PRO A 177 11.45 26.79 8.66
C PRO A 177 10.58 27.69 7.79
N ASN A 178 9.54 28.29 8.37
CA ASN A 178 8.64 29.24 7.72
C ASN A 178 8.01 28.73 6.40
N ALA A 179 7.88 27.42 6.22
CA ALA A 179 7.30 26.83 5.02
C ALA A 179 5.86 27.29 4.76
N ASN A 180 5.55 27.50 3.48
CA ASN A 180 4.17 27.66 3.01
C ASN A 180 3.63 26.28 2.59
N ILE A 181 3.04 25.55 3.55
CA ILE A 181 2.52 24.19 3.29
C ILE A 181 1.16 24.29 2.61
N LEU A 182 1.09 23.83 1.35
CA LEU A 182 -0.13 23.73 0.57
C LEU A 182 -0.98 22.53 1.03
N PRO A 183 -2.27 22.45 0.65
CA PRO A 183 -3.08 21.26 0.89
C PRO A 183 -2.39 19.99 0.35
N ALA A 184 -2.50 18.91 1.12
CA ALA A 184 -1.96 17.61 0.75
C ALA A 184 -2.55 17.12 -0.58
N GLN A 185 -1.80 16.28 -1.26
CA GLN A 185 -2.22 15.64 -2.52
C GLN A 185 -2.77 14.23 -2.22
N ASP A 186 -3.75 13.80 -3.00
CA ASP A 186 -4.44 12.53 -2.77
C ASP A 186 -3.57 11.29 -3.10
N SER A 187 -2.51 11.48 -3.90
CA SER A 187 -1.61 10.39 -4.33
C SER A 187 -0.19 10.89 -4.63
N ALA A 188 0.78 9.98 -4.66
CA ALA A 188 2.15 10.30 -5.04
C ALA A 188 2.26 10.86 -6.48
N PRO A 189 1.58 10.33 -7.52
CA PRO A 189 1.56 10.96 -8.83
C PRO A 189 1.01 12.39 -8.81
N ALA A 190 -0.05 12.67 -8.05
CA ALA A 190 -0.60 14.02 -7.93
C ALA A 190 0.40 15.00 -7.29
N MET A 191 1.15 14.53 -6.30
CA MET A 191 2.25 15.28 -5.66
C MET A 191 3.35 15.63 -6.69
N LEU A 192 3.80 14.67 -7.49
CA LEU A 192 4.82 14.88 -8.52
C LEU A 192 4.32 15.84 -9.62
N VAL A 193 3.06 15.75 -10.01
CA VAL A 193 2.43 16.69 -10.96
C VAL A 193 2.38 18.10 -10.37
N ALA A 194 2.12 18.25 -9.05
CA ALA A 194 2.13 19.56 -8.41
C ALA A 194 3.52 20.23 -8.49
N LEU A 195 4.60 19.47 -8.26
CA LEU A 195 5.97 19.94 -8.41
C LEU A 195 6.31 20.26 -9.88
N ASN A 196 6.02 19.33 -10.79
CA ASN A 196 6.30 19.50 -12.22
C ASN A 196 5.58 20.72 -12.82
N SER A 197 4.37 20.99 -12.37
CA SER A 197 3.59 22.17 -12.80
C SER A 197 3.94 23.46 -12.05
N ARG A 198 4.98 23.43 -11.20
CA ARG A 198 5.47 24.58 -10.42
C ARG A 198 4.42 25.19 -9.48
N ARG A 199 3.47 24.38 -9.01
CA ARG A 199 2.52 24.78 -7.96
C ARG A 199 3.15 24.82 -6.58
N CYS A 200 4.25 24.09 -6.40
CA CYS A 200 5.09 24.13 -5.21
C CYS A 200 6.57 24.14 -5.62
N ASP A 201 7.44 24.53 -4.70
CA ASP A 201 8.89 24.57 -4.89
C ASP A 201 9.53 23.21 -4.59
N ILE A 202 8.94 22.48 -3.62
CA ILE A 202 9.45 21.20 -3.12
C ILE A 202 8.31 20.24 -2.81
N VAL A 203 8.59 18.94 -2.93
CA VAL A 203 7.81 17.85 -2.36
C VAL A 203 8.73 16.94 -1.54
N CYS A 204 8.26 16.41 -0.41
CA CYS A 204 8.92 15.35 0.33
C CYS A 204 8.35 13.98 -0.08
N THR A 205 9.23 12.99 -0.18
CA THR A 205 8.89 11.60 -0.53
C THR A 205 9.97 10.65 -0.03
N ASP A 206 9.95 9.38 -0.44
CA ASP A 206 11.04 8.45 -0.22
C ASP A 206 12.01 8.36 -1.41
N MET A 207 13.18 7.77 -1.17
CA MET A 207 14.23 7.62 -2.16
C MET A 207 13.78 6.83 -3.41
N PRO A 208 13.10 5.66 -3.31
CA PRO A 208 12.64 4.93 -4.49
C PRO A 208 11.69 5.75 -5.37
N THR A 209 10.73 6.43 -4.77
CA THR A 209 9.78 7.31 -5.48
C THR A 209 10.50 8.47 -6.16
N ALA A 210 11.48 9.07 -5.48
CA ALA A 210 12.28 10.14 -6.05
C ALA A 210 13.12 9.66 -7.24
N GLN A 211 13.80 8.53 -7.12
CA GLN A 211 14.58 7.93 -8.20
C GLN A 211 13.71 7.60 -9.41
N ALA A 212 12.55 7.02 -9.18
CA ALA A 212 11.57 6.74 -10.21
C ALA A 212 11.07 8.02 -10.90
N ALA A 213 10.80 9.07 -10.12
CA ALA A 213 10.36 10.36 -10.63
C ALA A 213 11.42 11.03 -11.54
N LEU A 214 12.70 10.94 -11.20
CA LEU A 214 13.79 11.51 -12.00
C LEU A 214 13.93 10.88 -13.39
N MET A 215 13.51 9.64 -13.56
CA MET A 215 13.46 8.98 -14.87
C MET A 215 12.35 9.55 -15.78
N VAL A 216 11.29 10.07 -15.20
CA VAL A 216 10.11 10.63 -15.88
C VAL A 216 10.19 12.14 -16.03
N TYR A 217 10.73 12.82 -15.03
CA TYR A 217 10.84 14.27 -14.93
C TYR A 217 12.31 14.72 -14.87
N PRO A 218 13.01 14.81 -16.00
CA PRO A 218 14.46 15.13 -16.04
C PRO A 218 14.78 16.57 -15.58
N ASP A 219 13.76 17.43 -15.47
CA ASP A 219 13.89 18.78 -14.95
C ASP A 219 13.78 18.87 -13.41
N MET A 220 13.62 17.74 -12.73
CA MET A 220 13.67 17.65 -11.27
C MET A 220 15.07 17.30 -10.77
N THR A 221 15.36 17.67 -9.54
CA THR A 221 16.58 17.32 -8.81
C THR A 221 16.24 16.70 -7.47
N LEU A 222 17.07 15.73 -7.07
CA LEU A 222 17.01 15.08 -5.76
C LEU A 222 17.72 15.95 -4.72
N LEU A 223 17.07 16.14 -3.59
CA LEU A 223 17.62 16.74 -2.39
C LEU A 223 17.66 15.64 -1.31
N ASP A 224 18.83 15.05 -1.13
CA ASP A 224 19.10 14.02 -0.13
C ASP A 224 19.94 14.62 1.00
N PHE A 225 19.36 14.71 2.19
CA PHE A 225 19.98 15.26 3.39
C PHE A 225 20.50 14.17 4.34
N SER A 226 20.25 12.88 4.04
CA SER A 226 20.52 11.75 4.92
C SER A 226 21.99 11.56 5.31
N THR A 227 22.90 12.14 4.53
CA THR A 227 24.35 12.11 4.80
C THR A 227 24.88 13.38 5.47
N GLY A 228 24.02 14.36 5.73
CA GLY A 228 24.34 15.66 6.34
C GLY A 228 24.01 15.71 7.83
N ASP A 229 24.32 16.85 8.45
CA ASP A 229 24.00 17.12 9.85
C ASP A 229 22.62 17.80 10.04
N ASP A 230 21.94 18.13 8.93
CA ASP A 230 20.65 18.85 8.92
C ASP A 230 19.66 18.10 8.04
N ASP A 231 19.13 17.00 8.57
CA ASP A 231 18.12 16.14 7.96
C ASP A 231 16.78 16.24 8.72
N PHE A 232 15.74 15.66 8.16
CA PHE A 232 14.44 15.52 8.82
C PHE A 232 14.56 14.63 10.07
N ALA A 233 14.04 15.12 11.20
CA ALA A 233 13.95 14.34 12.42
C ALA A 233 12.76 13.38 12.33
N VAL A 234 13.02 12.19 11.83
CA VAL A 234 12.08 11.06 11.77
C VAL A 234 12.71 9.84 12.46
N SER A 235 11.90 9.01 13.09
CA SER A 235 12.41 7.77 13.68
C SER A 235 12.63 6.71 12.59
N GLU A 236 13.59 5.80 12.82
CA GLU A 236 13.77 4.65 11.91
C GLU A 236 12.49 3.83 11.78
N GLU A 237 11.69 3.71 12.84
CA GLU A 237 10.42 2.98 12.83
C GLU A 237 9.41 3.63 11.88
N GLU A 238 9.35 4.97 11.83
CA GLU A 238 8.44 5.71 10.97
C GLU A 238 8.78 5.64 9.49
N ILE A 239 10.05 5.42 9.14
CA ILE A 239 10.48 5.28 7.75
C ILE A 239 10.48 3.81 7.26
N ASN A 240 10.42 2.84 8.18
CA ASN A 240 10.31 1.43 7.82
C ASN A 240 8.96 1.12 7.17
N ILE A 241 9.00 0.34 6.09
CA ILE A 241 7.84 -0.03 5.31
C ILE A 241 7.40 -1.45 5.68
N GLY A 242 6.15 -1.62 6.10
CA GLY A 242 5.59 -2.89 6.56
C GLY A 242 4.30 -3.29 5.86
N ILE A 243 3.97 -4.56 5.93
CA ILE A 243 2.70 -5.11 5.44
C ILE A 243 1.68 -4.99 6.57
N SER A 244 0.57 -4.28 6.33
CA SER A 244 -0.49 -4.18 7.32
C SER A 244 -1.45 -5.36 7.25
N VAL A 245 -1.75 -5.96 8.40
CA VAL A 245 -2.73 -7.04 8.58
C VAL A 245 -3.76 -6.65 9.63
N ARG A 246 -4.94 -7.28 9.59
CA ARG A 246 -5.97 -7.01 10.58
C ARG A 246 -5.46 -7.31 11.99
N LYS A 247 -5.74 -6.41 12.92
CA LYS A 247 -5.30 -6.51 14.31
C LYS A 247 -5.72 -7.84 14.95
N GLY A 248 -4.72 -8.52 15.52
CA GLY A 248 -4.90 -9.83 16.14
C GLY A 248 -4.94 -11.02 15.17
N ASN A 249 -4.72 -10.82 13.87
CA ASN A 249 -4.54 -11.92 12.91
C ASN A 249 -3.09 -12.43 12.95
N THR A 250 -2.74 -13.06 14.08
CA THR A 250 -1.36 -13.50 14.34
C THR A 250 -0.93 -14.64 13.43
N GLU A 251 -1.85 -15.49 12.98
CA GLU A 251 -1.54 -16.60 12.07
C GLU A 251 -0.98 -16.08 10.73
N LEU A 252 -1.66 -15.14 10.09
CA LEU A 252 -1.20 -14.56 8.83
C LEU A 252 0.06 -13.71 9.05
N LEU A 253 0.12 -12.94 10.15
CA LEU A 253 1.26 -12.11 10.51
C LEU A 253 2.54 -12.95 10.67
N ASP A 254 2.45 -14.06 11.42
CA ASP A 254 3.58 -14.95 11.68
C ASP A 254 4.03 -15.67 10.40
N ALA A 255 3.07 -16.11 9.56
CA ALA A 255 3.37 -16.72 8.27
C ALA A 255 4.14 -15.75 7.36
N MET A 256 3.67 -14.50 7.22
CA MET A 256 4.36 -13.46 6.44
C MET A 256 5.75 -13.15 7.01
N ASN A 257 5.87 -12.98 8.32
CA ASN A 257 7.15 -12.73 8.98
C ASN A 257 8.15 -13.88 8.78
N SER A 258 7.67 -15.13 8.76
CA SER A 258 8.51 -16.28 8.46
C SER A 258 9.13 -16.18 7.08
N VAL A 259 8.37 -15.75 6.07
CA VAL A 259 8.88 -15.50 4.71
C VAL A 259 9.88 -14.34 4.71
N LEU A 260 9.50 -13.19 5.29
CA LEU A 260 10.36 -12.00 5.30
C LEU A 260 11.70 -12.27 6.00
N SER A 261 11.73 -13.11 7.03
CA SER A 261 12.95 -13.46 7.75
C SER A 261 13.98 -14.24 6.91
N THR A 262 13.59 -14.78 5.76
CA THR A 262 14.49 -15.46 4.82
C THR A 262 15.19 -14.50 3.85
N LEU A 263 14.73 -13.24 3.79
CA LEU A 263 15.26 -12.22 2.91
C LEU A 263 16.22 -11.30 3.64
N THR A 264 17.17 -10.78 2.89
CA THR A 264 18.15 -9.78 3.36
C THR A 264 17.80 -8.38 2.85
N VAL A 265 18.41 -7.35 3.43
CA VAL A 265 18.30 -5.97 2.93
C VAL A 265 18.76 -5.87 1.46
N ASP A 266 19.79 -6.64 1.08
CA ASP A 266 20.27 -6.68 -0.30
C ASP A 266 19.22 -7.29 -1.25
N ASP A 267 18.43 -8.27 -0.78
CA ASP A 267 17.33 -8.82 -1.57
C ASP A 267 16.21 -7.79 -1.78
N PHE A 268 15.86 -7.04 -0.73
CA PHE A 268 14.87 -5.95 -0.82
C PHE A 268 15.34 -4.87 -1.80
N ASN A 269 16.59 -4.42 -1.70
CA ASN A 269 17.15 -3.40 -2.60
C ASN A 269 17.18 -3.91 -4.04
N ARG A 270 17.61 -5.14 -4.29
CA ARG A 270 17.63 -5.73 -5.64
C ARG A 270 16.22 -5.79 -6.27
N MET A 271 15.21 -6.18 -5.51
CA MET A 271 13.82 -6.19 -6.00
C MET A 271 13.31 -4.78 -6.29
N MET A 272 13.66 -3.79 -5.46
CA MET A 272 13.31 -2.40 -5.69
C MET A 272 14.00 -1.83 -6.93
N ASP A 273 15.29 -2.10 -7.11
CA ASP A 273 16.04 -1.70 -8.31
C ASP A 273 15.43 -2.31 -9.58
N GLU A 274 15.01 -3.57 -9.54
CA GLU A 274 14.29 -4.20 -10.65
C GLU A 274 12.97 -3.48 -10.96
N ALA A 275 12.19 -3.14 -9.95
CA ALA A 275 10.94 -2.41 -10.11
C ALA A 275 11.18 -1.01 -10.74
N ILE A 276 12.18 -0.28 -10.25
CA ILE A 276 12.56 1.05 -10.79
C ILE A 276 12.93 0.96 -12.28
N GLN A 277 13.68 -0.08 -12.69
CA GLN A 277 14.12 -0.22 -14.08
C GLN A 277 12.99 -0.52 -15.08
N VAL A 278 11.93 -1.16 -14.64
CA VAL A 278 10.83 -1.61 -15.53
C VAL A 278 9.54 -0.81 -15.36
N GLN A 279 9.53 0.20 -14.49
CA GLN A 279 8.37 1.06 -14.31
C GLN A 279 7.97 1.76 -15.61
N PRO A 280 6.66 2.00 -15.84
CA PRO A 280 6.23 2.72 -17.02
C PRO A 280 6.70 4.19 -16.95
N LEU A 281 7.39 4.63 -17.99
CA LEU A 281 7.92 5.99 -18.11
C LEU A 281 6.85 7.06 -18.37
N ASN A 282 5.60 6.65 -18.62
CA ASN A 282 4.45 7.52 -18.88
C ASN A 282 3.22 6.93 -18.20
N GLN A 283 2.89 7.41 -17.02
CA GLN A 283 1.59 7.17 -16.37
C GLN A 283 0.73 8.42 -16.41
#